data_3ccc817017a71c63bbe2c5c2c8400f1c
#
_entry.id   3ccc817017a71c63bbe2c5c2c8400f1c
#
_cell.length_a   1.000
_cell.length_b   1.000
_cell.length_c   1.000
_cell.angle_alpha   90.00
_cell.angle_beta   90.00
_cell.angle_gamma   90.00
#
_symmetry.space_group_name_H-M   'P 1'
#
loop_
_entity.id
_entity.type
_entity.pdbx_description
1 polymer ?
#
loop_
_entity_poly.entity_id
_entity_poly.type
_entity_poly.pdbx_seq_one_letter_code
_entity_poly.pdbx_strand_id
1 'polypeptide(L)'
;HKDRIKAPMIRASIDEPWRTVSWDEAIAYTARRFRAIQQQHGRNSIGAISSSRCTNEEVYLVQKMVRAGFGNNNIDTCARVCHSPTGYGLKTTLGESAGTQAFASVAHTDVVLVMGSNPTEAHPVFASRLKRRLRQGARLIVIDPRVIELVDAPHIRADYHLAVRPGA
;
A
#
# COMPACT_ATOMS: atom_id res chain seq x y z
N HIS A 1 17.04 8.48 9.25
CA HIS A 1 17.14 7.08 9.66
C HIS A 1 18.49 6.51 9.23
N LYS A 2 19.17 5.78 10.12
CA LYS A 2 20.54 5.26 9.85
C LYS A 2 20.62 4.32 8.63
N ASP A 3 19.55 3.58 8.38
CA ASP A 3 19.46 2.59 7.30
C ASP A 3 18.96 3.17 5.98
N ARG A 4 18.78 4.49 5.91
CA ARG A 4 18.35 5.14 4.67
C ARG A 4 19.42 5.08 3.60
N ILE A 5 19.09 4.60 2.40
CA ILE A 5 19.96 4.61 1.23
C ILE A 5 20.28 6.06 0.86
N LYS A 6 21.55 6.39 0.72
CA LYS A 6 22.05 7.76 0.47
C LYS A 6 22.63 7.96 -0.94
N ALA A 7 22.84 6.89 -1.67
CA ALA A 7 23.39 6.91 -3.04
C ALA A 7 22.71 5.84 -3.90
N PRO A 8 22.67 6.01 -5.23
CA PRO A 8 22.13 5.00 -6.12
C PRO A 8 22.92 3.70 -6.03
N MET A 9 22.23 2.59 -6.19
CA MET A 9 22.82 1.26 -6.15
C MET A 9 22.30 0.43 -7.31
N ILE A 10 23.16 -0.34 -7.95
CA ILE A 10 22.80 -1.29 -9.00
C ILE A 10 23.33 -2.69 -8.67
N ARG A 11 22.68 -3.71 -9.23
CA ARG A 11 23.16 -5.10 -9.26
C ARG A 11 22.75 -5.75 -10.57
N ALA A 12 23.49 -6.71 -11.06
CA ALA A 12 23.20 -7.36 -12.33
C ALA A 12 22.11 -8.41 -12.19
N SER A 13 22.05 -9.13 -11.06
CA SER A 13 21.01 -10.12 -10.76
C SER A 13 20.56 -10.03 -9.31
N ILE A 14 19.52 -10.78 -8.95
CA ILE A 14 19.01 -10.84 -7.58
C ILE A 14 20.02 -11.48 -6.61
N ASP A 15 20.88 -12.34 -7.12
CA ASP A 15 21.86 -13.08 -6.31
C ASP A 15 23.17 -12.32 -6.12
N GLU A 16 23.36 -11.22 -6.84
CA GLU A 16 24.56 -10.39 -6.72
C GLU A 16 24.40 -9.29 -5.67
N PRO A 17 25.53 -8.89 -5.03
CA PRO A 17 25.52 -7.80 -4.07
C PRO A 17 25.23 -6.45 -4.75
N TRP A 18 24.62 -5.55 -3.99
CA TRP A 18 24.44 -4.17 -4.43
C TRP A 18 25.77 -3.44 -4.52
N ARG A 19 26.00 -2.73 -5.64
CA ARG A 19 27.14 -1.84 -5.86
C ARG A 19 26.67 -0.40 -5.89
N THR A 20 27.24 0.44 -5.05
CA THR A 20 27.01 1.89 -5.06
C THR A 20 27.62 2.50 -6.31
N VAL A 21 26.90 3.41 -6.97
CA VAL A 21 27.27 4.05 -8.22
C VAL A 21 26.97 5.54 -8.19
N SER A 22 27.45 6.29 -9.20
CA SER A 22 27.03 7.67 -9.41
C SER A 22 25.60 7.75 -9.96
N TRP A 23 24.98 8.92 -9.87
CA TRP A 23 23.69 9.19 -10.48
C TRP A 23 23.73 9.02 -12.00
N ASP A 24 24.78 9.50 -12.65
CA ASP A 24 24.94 9.39 -14.11
C ASP A 24 25.02 7.92 -14.55
N GLU A 25 25.76 7.12 -13.84
CA GLU A 25 25.85 5.68 -14.09
C GLU A 25 24.49 4.99 -13.89
N ALA A 26 23.79 5.30 -12.80
CA ALA A 26 22.49 4.70 -12.48
C ALA A 26 21.44 5.07 -13.54
N ILE A 27 21.38 6.33 -13.96
CA ILE A 27 20.45 6.82 -14.98
C ILE A 27 20.76 6.16 -16.32
N ALA A 28 22.02 6.15 -16.73
CA ALA A 28 22.45 5.54 -17.98
C ALA A 28 22.16 4.02 -18.01
N TYR A 29 22.42 3.34 -16.91
CA TYR A 29 22.09 1.91 -16.77
C TYR A 29 20.58 1.66 -16.92
N THR A 30 19.76 2.40 -16.19
CA THR A 30 18.30 2.28 -16.20
C THR A 30 17.74 2.56 -17.61
N ALA A 31 18.20 3.63 -18.26
CA ALA A 31 17.77 3.98 -19.61
C ALA A 31 18.12 2.90 -20.64
N ARG A 32 19.31 2.33 -20.55
CA ARG A 32 19.71 1.20 -21.44
C ARG A 32 18.82 -0.01 -21.20
N ARG A 33 18.53 -0.36 -19.94
CA ARG A 33 17.68 -1.50 -19.61
C ARG A 33 16.26 -1.34 -20.13
N PHE A 34 15.66 -0.16 -19.94
CA PHE A 34 14.33 0.13 -20.48
C PHE A 34 14.28 0.03 -22.00
N ARG A 35 15.27 0.60 -22.70
CA ARG A 35 15.35 0.48 -24.16
C ARG A 35 15.48 -0.96 -24.63
N ALA A 36 16.35 -1.76 -23.98
CA ALA A 36 16.51 -3.18 -24.32
C ALA A 36 15.21 -3.97 -24.14
N ILE A 37 14.48 -3.74 -23.03
CA ILE A 37 13.19 -4.38 -22.76
C ILE A 37 12.16 -4.00 -23.82
N GLN A 38 12.05 -2.71 -24.19
CA GLN A 38 11.11 -2.28 -25.22
C GLN A 38 11.49 -2.81 -26.62
N GLN A 39 12.77 -2.90 -26.92
CA GLN A 39 13.22 -3.50 -28.18
C GLN A 39 12.89 -5.00 -28.28
N GLN A 40 13.02 -5.71 -27.17
CA GLN A 40 12.75 -7.16 -27.12
C GLN A 40 11.27 -7.49 -27.03
N HIS A 41 10.49 -6.73 -26.26
CA HIS A 41 9.13 -7.08 -25.87
C HIS A 41 8.07 -6.06 -26.33
N GLY A 42 8.46 -5.03 -27.03
CA GLY A 42 7.56 -4.02 -27.56
C GLY A 42 7.28 -2.88 -26.57
N ARG A 43 6.62 -1.84 -27.08
CA ARG A 43 6.39 -0.58 -26.39
C ARG A 43 5.57 -0.72 -25.10
N ASN A 44 4.65 -1.66 -25.03
CA ASN A 44 3.75 -1.85 -23.89
C ASN A 44 4.35 -2.73 -22.77
N SER A 45 5.60 -3.15 -22.89
CA SER A 45 6.27 -3.98 -21.88
C SER A 45 6.67 -3.24 -20.59
N ILE A 46 6.58 -1.91 -20.58
CA ILE A 46 6.91 -1.06 -19.43
C ILE A 46 5.66 -0.30 -19.00
N GLY A 47 5.44 -0.27 -17.70
CA GLY A 47 4.44 0.56 -17.05
C GLY A 47 5.03 1.23 -15.82
N ALA A 48 4.28 2.14 -15.21
CA ALA A 48 4.64 2.79 -13.95
C ALA A 48 3.44 2.98 -13.03
N ILE A 49 3.71 3.06 -11.75
CA ILE A 49 2.73 3.42 -10.72
C ILE A 49 3.31 4.58 -9.92
N SER A 50 2.57 5.68 -9.83
CA SER A 50 2.91 6.79 -8.97
C SER A 50 2.32 6.61 -7.57
N SER A 51 2.85 7.36 -6.61
CA SER A 51 2.38 7.32 -5.22
C SER A 51 1.62 8.58 -4.85
N SER A 52 0.60 8.45 -4.00
CA SER A 52 -0.07 9.59 -3.36
C SER A 52 0.83 10.33 -2.35
N ARG A 53 2.02 9.80 -2.07
CA ARG A 53 3.02 10.41 -1.18
C ARG A 53 4.08 11.22 -1.93
N CYS A 54 3.94 11.33 -3.24
CA CYS A 54 4.77 12.17 -4.08
C CYS A 54 4.14 13.55 -4.27
N THR A 55 4.96 14.54 -4.65
CA THR A 55 4.45 15.86 -5.05
C THR A 55 3.74 15.77 -6.39
N ASN A 56 2.96 16.80 -6.74
CA ASN A 56 2.28 16.87 -8.03
C ASN A 56 3.28 16.89 -9.20
N GLU A 57 4.43 17.55 -9.00
CA GLU A 57 5.51 17.62 -9.98
C GLU A 57 6.12 16.24 -10.25
N GLU A 58 6.38 15.47 -9.21
CA GLU A 58 6.90 14.11 -9.35
C GLU A 58 5.91 13.21 -10.08
N VAL A 59 4.63 13.24 -9.70
CA VAL A 59 3.57 12.48 -10.39
C VAL A 59 3.44 12.88 -11.85
N TYR A 60 3.49 14.19 -12.15
CA TYR A 60 3.48 14.69 -13.51
C TYR A 60 4.68 14.20 -14.33
N LEU A 61 5.89 14.25 -13.74
CA LEU A 61 7.11 13.79 -14.42
C LEU A 61 7.08 12.29 -14.70
N VAL A 62 6.59 11.46 -13.78
CA VAL A 62 6.42 10.03 -14.01
C VAL A 62 5.42 9.78 -15.15
N GLN A 63 4.29 10.48 -15.17
CA GLN A 63 3.31 10.36 -16.24
C GLN A 63 3.88 10.81 -17.60
N LYS A 64 4.61 11.92 -17.60
CA LYS A 64 5.28 12.43 -18.80
C LYS A 64 6.34 11.46 -19.33
N MET A 65 7.14 10.86 -18.43
CA MET A 65 8.14 9.86 -18.79
C MET A 65 7.49 8.64 -19.46
N VAL A 66 6.39 8.13 -18.93
CA VAL A 66 5.70 6.97 -19.52
C VAL A 66 5.11 7.31 -20.88
N ARG A 67 4.42 8.44 -20.98
CA ARG A 67 3.74 8.83 -22.24
C ARG A 67 4.71 9.27 -23.33
N ALA A 68 5.66 10.16 -23.00
CA ALA A 68 6.62 10.69 -23.96
C ALA A 68 7.87 9.83 -24.11
N GLY A 69 8.41 9.29 -23.02
CA GLY A 69 9.62 8.48 -23.02
C GLY A 69 9.40 7.04 -23.47
N PHE A 70 8.40 6.36 -22.92
CA PHE A 70 8.09 4.98 -23.29
C PHE A 70 7.06 4.87 -24.42
N GLY A 71 6.33 5.95 -24.71
CA GLY A 71 5.36 6.01 -25.81
C GLY A 71 4.12 5.16 -25.60
N ASN A 72 3.70 4.94 -24.34
CA ASN A 72 2.48 4.23 -24.00
C ASN A 72 1.71 4.98 -22.89
N ASN A 73 0.57 4.44 -22.43
CA ASN A 73 -0.22 5.03 -21.36
C ASN A 73 -0.37 4.09 -20.15
N ASN A 74 0.59 3.19 -19.94
CA ASN A 74 0.59 2.21 -18.85
C ASN A 74 1.07 2.87 -17.55
N ILE A 75 0.33 3.88 -17.10
CA ILE A 75 0.61 4.65 -15.88
C ILE A 75 -0.66 4.70 -15.03
N ASP A 76 -0.52 4.40 -13.76
CA ASP A 76 -1.60 4.51 -12.79
C ASP A 76 -1.08 5.01 -11.45
N THR A 77 -1.96 5.14 -10.50
CA THR A 77 -1.67 5.60 -9.14
C THR A 77 -1.96 4.52 -8.11
N CYS A 78 -1.37 4.64 -6.93
CA CYS A 78 -1.62 3.74 -5.81
C CYS A 78 -3.10 3.65 -5.44
N ALA A 79 -3.90 4.69 -5.68
CA ALA A 79 -5.32 4.72 -5.38
C ALA A 79 -6.13 3.65 -6.13
N ARG A 80 -5.63 3.13 -7.27
CA ARG A 80 -6.25 2.05 -8.05
C ARG A 80 -6.59 0.83 -7.19
N VAL A 81 -5.71 0.44 -6.30
CA VAL A 81 -5.87 -0.74 -5.41
C VAL A 81 -5.94 -0.36 -3.93
N CYS A 82 -5.81 0.92 -3.59
CA CYS A 82 -5.85 1.40 -2.22
C CYS A 82 -7.30 1.57 -1.74
N HIS A 83 -7.98 2.62 -2.19
CA HIS A 83 -9.33 2.95 -1.72
C HIS A 83 -10.31 3.34 -2.85
N SER A 84 -9.88 3.44 -4.10
CA SER A 84 -10.80 3.72 -5.21
C SER A 84 -11.88 2.64 -5.37
N PRO A 85 -11.57 1.33 -5.27
CA PRO A 85 -12.61 0.30 -5.26
C PRO A 85 -13.59 0.45 -4.10
N THR A 86 -13.08 0.74 -2.89
CA THR A 86 -13.92 0.98 -1.71
C THR A 86 -14.82 2.20 -1.89
N GLY A 87 -14.24 3.32 -2.39
CA GLY A 87 -15.02 4.54 -2.68
C GLY A 87 -16.13 4.30 -3.71
N TYR A 88 -15.83 3.53 -4.76
CA TYR A 88 -16.83 3.14 -5.74
C TYR A 88 -17.93 2.25 -5.12
N GLY A 89 -17.52 1.23 -4.36
CA GLY A 89 -18.46 0.33 -3.68
C GLY A 89 -19.38 1.07 -2.71
N LEU A 90 -18.83 1.90 -1.84
CA LEU A 90 -19.59 2.71 -0.88
C LEU A 90 -20.56 3.65 -1.59
N LYS A 91 -20.12 4.35 -2.64
CA LYS A 91 -20.99 5.26 -3.40
C LYS A 91 -22.15 4.51 -4.07
N THR A 92 -21.87 3.34 -4.63
CA THR A 92 -22.90 2.55 -5.33
C THR A 92 -23.91 1.95 -4.37
N THR A 93 -23.49 1.53 -3.18
CA THR A 93 -24.35 0.84 -2.21
C THR A 93 -25.00 1.77 -1.19
N LEU A 94 -24.27 2.79 -0.73
CA LEU A 94 -24.68 3.67 0.37
C LEU A 94 -24.88 5.13 -0.06
N GLY A 95 -24.50 5.49 -1.29
CA GLY A 95 -24.55 6.87 -1.78
C GLY A 95 -23.38 7.77 -1.36
N GLU A 96 -22.50 7.31 -0.48
CA GLU A 96 -21.38 8.06 0.09
C GLU A 96 -20.04 7.38 -0.20
N SER A 97 -19.01 8.15 -0.57
CA SER A 97 -17.67 7.61 -0.85
C SER A 97 -16.70 7.77 0.33
N ALA A 98 -17.22 7.75 1.56
CA ALA A 98 -16.45 7.96 2.78
C ALA A 98 -16.90 7.01 3.89
N GLY A 99 -16.18 7.01 5.01
CA GLY A 99 -16.58 6.26 6.20
C GLY A 99 -17.93 6.77 6.71
N THR A 100 -18.83 5.84 7.01
CA THR A 100 -20.21 6.13 7.42
C THR A 100 -20.37 6.41 8.92
N GLN A 101 -19.29 6.23 9.70
CA GLN A 101 -19.30 6.41 11.16
C GLN A 101 -18.12 7.28 11.62
N ALA A 102 -18.34 8.03 12.69
CA ALA A 102 -17.27 8.76 13.37
C ALA A 102 -16.40 7.78 14.20
N PHE A 103 -15.13 8.12 14.42
CA PHE A 103 -14.24 7.33 15.28
C PHE A 103 -14.77 7.15 16.72
N ALA A 104 -15.57 8.12 17.19
CA ALA A 104 -16.16 8.06 18.52
C ALA A 104 -17.19 6.93 18.67
N SER A 105 -17.85 6.50 17.60
CA SER A 105 -18.88 5.46 17.64
C SER A 105 -18.34 4.12 18.13
N VAL A 106 -17.04 3.84 17.96
CA VAL A 106 -16.43 2.62 18.47
C VAL A 106 -16.57 2.46 20.00
N ALA A 107 -16.72 3.57 20.75
CA ALA A 107 -16.88 3.53 22.20
C ALA A 107 -18.21 2.89 22.64
N HIS A 108 -19.17 2.78 21.75
CA HIS A 108 -20.52 2.27 22.02
C HIS A 108 -20.82 0.95 21.31
N THR A 109 -19.82 0.34 20.68
CA THR A 109 -20.01 -0.93 19.96
C THR A 109 -19.71 -2.12 20.86
N ASP A 110 -20.43 -3.21 20.68
CA ASP A 110 -20.24 -4.45 21.44
C ASP A 110 -19.44 -5.51 20.65
N VAL A 111 -19.46 -5.42 19.34
CA VAL A 111 -18.71 -6.31 18.44
C VAL A 111 -17.99 -5.50 17.38
N VAL A 112 -16.71 -5.80 17.19
CA VAL A 112 -15.88 -5.18 16.15
C VAL A 112 -15.39 -6.25 15.18
N LEU A 113 -15.61 -6.04 13.91
CA LEU A 113 -15.06 -6.85 12.83
C LEU A 113 -13.96 -6.06 12.13
N VAL A 114 -12.73 -6.58 12.16
CA VAL A 114 -11.57 -6.03 11.43
C VAL A 114 -11.24 -6.98 10.29
N MET A 115 -11.26 -6.48 9.07
CA MET A 115 -11.09 -7.29 7.87
C MET A 115 -10.03 -6.67 6.95
N GLY A 116 -8.96 -7.44 6.64
CA GLY A 116 -7.89 -7.03 5.74
C GLY A 116 -7.15 -5.74 6.16
N SER A 117 -7.04 -5.49 7.45
CA SER A 117 -6.53 -4.22 7.99
C SER A 117 -5.71 -4.44 9.26
N ASN A 118 -4.63 -3.67 9.43
CA ASN A 118 -3.89 -3.56 10.68
C ASN A 118 -4.03 -2.13 11.26
N PRO A 119 -5.10 -1.83 11.99
CA PRO A 119 -5.33 -0.49 12.54
C PRO A 119 -4.23 -0.01 13.49
N THR A 120 -3.53 -0.90 14.15
CA THR A 120 -2.43 -0.54 15.07
C THR A 120 -1.31 0.19 14.33
N GLU A 121 -0.95 -0.24 13.13
CA GLU A 121 0.07 0.40 12.32
C GLU A 121 -0.49 1.51 11.42
N ALA A 122 -1.61 1.26 10.75
CA ALA A 122 -2.13 2.16 9.72
C ALA A 122 -2.98 3.31 10.28
N HIS A 123 -3.66 3.12 11.42
CA HIS A 123 -4.57 4.07 12.04
C HIS A 123 -4.42 4.10 13.57
N PRO A 124 -3.25 4.50 14.10
CA PRO A 124 -2.92 4.33 15.53
C PRO A 124 -3.87 5.10 16.46
N VAL A 125 -4.37 6.26 16.05
CA VAL A 125 -5.34 7.05 16.85
C VAL A 125 -6.67 6.31 16.97
N PHE A 126 -7.18 5.75 15.89
CA PHE A 126 -8.37 4.89 15.91
C PHE A 126 -8.11 3.61 16.71
N ALA A 127 -6.97 2.95 16.49
CA ALA A 127 -6.60 1.73 17.21
C ALA A 127 -6.54 1.94 18.72
N SER A 128 -6.08 3.10 19.19
CA SER A 128 -6.08 3.43 20.61
C SER A 128 -7.49 3.45 21.21
N ARG A 129 -8.45 4.04 20.50
CA ARG A 129 -9.87 4.04 20.92
C ARG A 129 -10.47 2.63 20.87
N LEU A 130 -10.20 1.88 19.82
CA LEU A 130 -10.61 0.49 19.66
C LEU A 130 -10.07 -0.35 20.81
N LYS A 131 -8.77 -0.32 21.08
CA LYS A 131 -8.13 -1.06 22.17
C LYS A 131 -8.74 -0.74 23.55
N ARG A 132 -9.09 0.53 23.78
CA ARG A 132 -9.78 0.92 25.01
C ARG A 132 -11.15 0.24 25.12
N ARG A 133 -11.93 0.22 24.03
CA ARG A 133 -13.27 -0.40 24.03
C ARG A 133 -13.20 -1.93 24.19
N LEU A 134 -12.21 -2.57 23.57
CA LEU A 134 -11.99 -4.00 23.75
C LEU A 134 -11.68 -4.36 25.22
N ARG A 135 -10.86 -3.57 25.90
CA ARG A 135 -10.62 -3.75 27.35
C ARG A 135 -11.85 -3.55 28.22
N GLN A 136 -12.88 -2.89 27.73
CA GLN A 136 -14.19 -2.74 28.39
C GLN A 136 -15.17 -3.86 28.07
N GLY A 137 -14.74 -4.89 27.32
CA GLY A 137 -15.51 -6.11 27.08
C GLY A 137 -16.18 -6.23 25.71
N ALA A 138 -15.89 -5.34 24.76
CA ALA A 138 -16.32 -5.57 23.38
C ALA A 138 -15.60 -6.79 22.77
N ARG A 139 -16.28 -7.51 21.89
CA ARG A 139 -15.76 -8.68 21.20
C ARG A 139 -15.03 -8.27 19.93
N LEU A 140 -13.99 -9.02 19.57
CA LEU A 140 -13.17 -8.75 18.38
C LEU A 140 -13.10 -9.97 17.46
N ILE A 141 -13.46 -9.77 16.22
CA ILE A 141 -13.29 -10.74 15.13
C ILE A 141 -12.29 -10.15 14.15
N VAL A 142 -11.24 -10.89 13.82
CA VAL A 142 -10.24 -10.49 12.82
C VAL A 142 -10.29 -11.46 11.65
N ILE A 143 -10.41 -10.92 10.44
CA ILE A 143 -10.29 -11.67 9.17
C ILE A 143 -9.06 -11.14 8.44
N ASP A 144 -7.94 -11.82 8.56
CA ASP A 144 -6.67 -11.46 7.91
C ASP A 144 -5.81 -12.72 7.77
N PRO A 145 -5.12 -12.94 6.66
CA PRO A 145 -4.17 -14.05 6.52
C PRO A 145 -2.99 -13.96 7.48
N ARG A 146 -2.70 -12.77 8.00
CA ARG A 146 -1.61 -12.51 8.94
C ARG A 146 -2.11 -12.47 10.38
N VAL A 147 -1.26 -12.85 11.28
CA VAL A 147 -1.45 -12.61 12.73
C VAL A 147 -1.04 -11.16 13.00
N ILE A 148 -2.00 -10.25 12.94
CA ILE A 148 -1.79 -8.83 13.29
C ILE A 148 -1.79 -8.63 14.81
N GLU A 149 -1.30 -7.51 15.31
CA GLU A 149 -1.22 -7.23 16.75
C GLU A 149 -2.57 -7.33 17.50
N LEU A 150 -3.69 -7.08 16.83
CA LEU A 150 -5.02 -7.24 17.44
C LEU A 150 -5.42 -8.69 17.66
N VAL A 151 -4.77 -9.65 16.99
CA VAL A 151 -5.04 -11.07 17.17
C VAL A 151 -4.44 -11.57 18.47
N ASP A 152 -3.19 -11.19 18.75
CA ASP A 152 -2.49 -11.65 19.94
C ASP A 152 -1.49 -10.57 20.39
N ALA A 153 -1.91 -9.78 21.38
CA ALA A 153 -1.07 -8.79 22.04
C ALA A 153 -1.28 -8.89 23.55
N PRO A 154 -0.31 -8.43 24.39
CA PRO A 154 -0.34 -8.62 25.86
C PRO A 154 -1.63 -8.18 26.56
N HIS A 155 -2.39 -7.28 25.96
CA HIS A 155 -3.60 -6.73 26.59
C HIS A 155 -4.84 -6.78 25.69
N ILE A 156 -4.74 -7.41 24.52
CA ILE A 156 -5.83 -7.51 23.55
C ILE A 156 -5.67 -8.82 22.78
N ARG A 157 -6.74 -9.58 22.76
CA ARG A 157 -6.81 -10.82 22.01
C ARG A 157 -8.10 -10.85 21.21
N ALA A 158 -8.04 -11.20 19.95
CA ALA A 158 -9.23 -11.45 19.16
C ALA A 158 -9.99 -12.66 19.72
N ASP A 159 -11.32 -12.54 19.84
CA ASP A 159 -12.17 -13.68 20.16
C ASP A 159 -12.14 -14.71 19.03
N TYR A 160 -12.08 -14.23 17.78
CA TYR A 160 -11.96 -15.07 16.59
C TYR A 160 -10.94 -14.47 15.61
N HIS A 161 -10.04 -15.33 15.13
CA HIS A 161 -9.15 -15.03 14.02
C HIS A 161 -9.43 -16.00 12.87
N LEU A 162 -9.91 -15.46 11.77
CA LEU A 162 -10.20 -16.20 10.54
C LEU A 162 -9.06 -15.95 9.55
N ALA A 163 -8.09 -16.85 9.51
CA ALA A 163 -6.94 -16.79 8.62
C ALA A 163 -7.35 -17.24 7.21
N VAL A 164 -7.88 -16.33 6.41
CA VAL A 164 -8.28 -16.60 5.02
C VAL A 164 -7.06 -16.77 4.13
N ARG A 165 -7.20 -17.56 3.07
CA ARG A 165 -6.15 -17.64 2.03
C ARG A 165 -6.18 -16.37 1.18
N PRO A 166 -5.03 -15.78 0.81
CA PRO A 166 -5.00 -14.69 -0.15
C PRO A 166 -5.70 -15.09 -1.46
N GLY A 167 -6.64 -14.28 -1.92
CA GLY A 167 -7.43 -14.54 -3.13
C GLY A 167 -8.64 -15.47 -2.95
N ALA A 168 -8.96 -15.85 -1.72
CA ALA A 168 -10.17 -16.63 -1.41
C ALA A 168 -11.36 -15.73 -1.13
#